data_dac35db3565dc43fbcac05ef246d0058
#
_entry.id   dac35db3565dc43fbcac05ef246d0058
#
_cell.length_a   1.000
_cell.length_b   1.000
_cell.length_c   1.000
_cell.angle_alpha   90.00
_cell.angle_beta   90.00
_cell.angle_gamma   90.00
#
_symmetry.space_group_name_H-M   'P 1'
#
loop_
_entity.id
_entity.type
_entity.pdbx_description
1 polymer ?
#
loop_
_entity_poly.entity_id
_entity_poly.type
_entity_poly.pdbx_seq_one_letter_code
_entity_poly.pdbx_strand_id
1 'polypeptide(L)'
;RNASTHAAGVVIGDRPLDELVPLYQDPRSDMPATQFNMKWVEQAGLVKFDFLGLKTLTVIQNAVDLIFKSGRHLHIAADGRQLYDPPAVSVDDISAIPLNDKLSYDLYASAKTVAVFQVESSGMMDALKRMKPTCIEDIVALVALYRPGPMENIPTYCEVKNGLKERE
;
A
#
# COMPACT_ATOMS: atom_id res chain seq x y z
N ARG A 1 -8.08 16.01 25.28
CA ARG A 1 -7.94 14.84 24.41
C ARG A 1 -9.21 14.74 23.57
N ASN A 2 -9.08 14.42 22.28
CA ASN A 2 -10.21 14.30 21.38
C ASN A 2 -10.62 12.82 21.28
N ALA A 3 -11.92 12.55 21.30
CA ALA A 3 -12.46 11.27 20.90
C ALA A 3 -12.79 11.34 19.41
N SER A 4 -12.38 10.36 18.64
CA SER A 4 -12.73 10.25 17.23
C SER A 4 -12.89 8.79 16.86
N THR A 5 -13.76 8.54 15.89
CA THR A 5 -13.96 7.20 15.33
C THR A 5 -12.74 6.83 14.49
N HIS A 6 -12.24 5.59 14.63
CA HIS A 6 -11.19 5.07 13.75
C HIS A 6 -11.75 4.84 12.33
N ALA A 7 -10.96 5.17 11.31
CA ALA A 7 -11.43 5.12 9.92
C ALA A 7 -11.74 3.70 9.41
N ALA A 8 -11.13 2.67 9.97
CA ALA A 8 -11.19 1.31 9.47
C ALA A 8 -11.24 0.22 10.57
N GLY A 9 -11.05 0.59 11.85
CA GLY A 9 -11.05 -0.35 12.96
C GLY A 9 -12.46 -0.68 13.42
N VAL A 10 -12.79 -1.96 13.46
CA VAL A 10 -14.04 -2.48 14.01
C VAL A 10 -13.73 -3.46 15.11
N VAL A 11 -14.48 -3.39 16.20
CA VAL A 11 -14.37 -4.34 17.32
C VAL A 11 -15.62 -5.21 17.39
N ILE A 12 -15.40 -6.48 17.73
CA ILE A 12 -16.46 -7.48 17.88
C ILE A 12 -16.36 -8.08 19.29
N GLY A 13 -17.46 -8.15 19.98
CA GLY A 13 -17.62 -8.83 21.27
C GLY A 13 -18.48 -10.09 21.16
N ASP A 14 -18.38 -10.95 22.14
CA ASP A 14 -19.22 -12.16 22.31
C ASP A 14 -20.62 -11.86 22.87
N ARG A 15 -20.84 -10.60 23.28
CA ARG A 15 -22.09 -10.08 23.85
C ARG A 15 -22.22 -8.59 23.50
N PRO A 16 -23.35 -7.90 23.86
CA PRO A 16 -23.50 -6.47 23.67
C PRO A 16 -22.31 -5.68 24.18
N LEU A 17 -21.81 -4.73 23.37
CA LEU A 17 -20.55 -4.01 23.66
C LEU A 17 -20.63 -3.14 24.92
N ASP A 18 -21.82 -2.64 25.25
CA ASP A 18 -22.08 -1.83 26.45
C ASP A 18 -21.96 -2.63 27.76
N GLU A 19 -22.03 -3.96 27.69
CA GLU A 19 -21.72 -4.84 28.83
C GLU A 19 -20.20 -5.03 29.05
N LEU A 20 -19.40 -4.78 28.02
CA LEU A 20 -17.95 -5.02 28.03
C LEU A 20 -17.15 -3.75 28.22
N VAL A 21 -17.56 -2.67 27.55
CA VAL A 21 -16.82 -1.39 27.52
C VAL A 21 -17.77 -0.21 27.44
N PRO A 22 -17.41 0.96 27.99
CA PRO A 22 -18.19 2.18 27.80
C PRO A 22 -18.16 2.59 26.33
N LEU A 23 -19.31 3.00 25.80
CA LEU A 23 -19.50 3.43 24.43
C LEU A 23 -19.59 4.95 24.32
N TYR A 24 -19.20 5.48 23.17
CA TYR A 24 -19.30 6.88 22.78
C TYR A 24 -19.98 6.97 21.42
N GLN A 25 -20.96 7.86 21.30
CA GLN A 25 -21.60 8.18 20.03
C GLN A 25 -21.03 9.49 19.49
N ASP A 26 -20.26 9.43 18.40
CA ASP A 26 -19.88 10.62 17.67
C ASP A 26 -21.11 11.16 16.91
N PRO A 27 -21.47 12.45 17.07
CA PRO A 27 -22.62 13.04 16.35
C PRO A 27 -22.51 12.96 14.81
N ARG A 28 -21.32 12.68 14.28
CA ARG A 28 -21.02 12.57 12.85
C ARG A 28 -20.95 11.12 12.34
N SER A 29 -21.21 10.15 13.18
CA SER A 29 -21.14 8.74 12.85
C SER A 29 -22.38 8.00 13.31
N ASP A 30 -22.91 7.14 12.46
CA ASP A 30 -24.05 6.28 12.78
C ASP A 30 -23.65 5.07 13.65
N MET A 31 -22.34 4.79 13.75
CA MET A 31 -21.84 3.68 14.56
C MET A 31 -21.25 4.18 15.87
N PRO A 32 -21.60 3.54 17.02
CA PRO A 32 -20.96 3.83 18.29
C PRO A 32 -19.49 3.40 18.29
N ALA A 33 -18.67 4.13 19.03
CA ALA A 33 -17.25 3.80 19.23
C ALA A 33 -17.00 3.39 20.69
N THR A 34 -16.01 2.54 20.93
CA THR A 34 -15.56 2.25 22.29
C THR A 34 -14.81 3.46 22.86
N GLN A 35 -14.98 3.76 24.15
CA GLN A 35 -14.18 4.76 24.85
C GLN A 35 -12.76 4.24 25.14
N PHE A 36 -12.53 2.94 25.07
CA PHE A 36 -11.22 2.35 25.18
C PHE A 36 -10.45 2.54 23.88
N ASN A 37 -9.16 2.86 24.02
CA ASN A 37 -8.28 2.93 22.85
C ASN A 37 -7.91 1.53 22.35
N MET A 38 -7.35 1.49 21.16
CA MET A 38 -6.96 0.28 20.44
C MET A 38 -6.08 -0.71 21.25
N LYS A 39 -5.31 -0.20 22.23
CA LYS A 39 -4.43 -1.02 23.08
C LYS A 39 -5.20 -1.81 24.15
N TRP A 40 -6.34 -1.29 24.62
CA TRP A 40 -7.04 -1.84 25.77
C TRP A 40 -8.30 -2.63 25.40
N VAL A 41 -8.80 -2.49 24.16
CA VAL A 41 -10.01 -3.21 23.74
C VAL A 41 -9.84 -4.73 23.76
N GLU A 42 -8.67 -5.25 23.41
CA GLU A 42 -8.38 -6.69 23.45
C GLU A 42 -8.33 -7.22 24.88
N GLN A 43 -7.78 -6.44 25.82
CA GLN A 43 -7.78 -6.81 27.24
C GLN A 43 -9.18 -6.78 27.88
N ALA A 44 -10.09 -6.01 27.30
CA ALA A 44 -11.50 -5.98 27.68
C ALA A 44 -12.31 -7.15 27.07
N GLY A 45 -11.68 -8.06 26.34
CA GLY A 45 -12.33 -9.22 25.73
C GLY A 45 -12.88 -8.98 24.33
N LEU A 46 -12.54 -7.87 23.68
CA LEU A 46 -12.99 -7.58 22.31
C LEU A 46 -11.96 -8.06 21.27
N VAL A 47 -12.43 -8.53 20.14
CA VAL A 47 -11.60 -8.83 18.97
C VAL A 47 -11.60 -7.62 18.04
N LYS A 48 -10.41 -7.20 17.62
CA LYS A 48 -10.21 -6.04 16.78
C LYS A 48 -9.91 -6.45 15.34
N PHE A 49 -10.61 -5.83 14.39
CA PHE A 49 -10.38 -5.97 12.97
C PHE A 49 -10.09 -4.62 12.34
N ASP A 50 -9.12 -4.57 11.44
CA ASP A 50 -8.83 -3.40 10.62
C ASP A 50 -9.20 -3.69 9.16
N PHE A 51 -10.23 -3.02 8.65
CA PHE A 51 -10.70 -3.14 7.26
C PHE A 51 -10.13 -1.98 6.43
N LEU A 52 -8.86 -2.08 6.08
CA LEU A 52 -8.21 -1.08 5.23
C LEU A 52 -8.21 -1.54 3.77
N GLY A 53 -8.93 -0.81 2.93
CA GLY A 53 -8.91 -0.98 1.48
C GLY A 53 -8.10 0.12 0.79
N LEU A 54 -7.44 -0.21 -0.31
CA LEU A 54 -6.73 0.75 -1.15
C LEU A 54 -7.62 1.19 -2.30
N LYS A 55 -8.07 2.45 -2.30
CA LYS A 55 -8.82 3.02 -3.43
C LYS A 55 -8.04 3.03 -4.75
N THR A 56 -6.71 2.99 -4.69
CA THR A 56 -5.84 2.94 -5.88
C THR A 56 -6.11 1.70 -6.73
N LEU A 57 -6.35 0.54 -6.12
CA LEU A 57 -6.71 -0.67 -6.87
C LEU A 57 -8.06 -0.51 -7.57
N THR A 58 -9.03 0.16 -6.94
CA THR A 58 -10.31 0.51 -7.57
C THR A 58 -10.14 1.46 -8.75
N VAL A 59 -9.20 2.42 -8.66
CA VAL A 59 -8.88 3.32 -9.78
C VAL A 59 -8.31 2.53 -10.96
N ILE A 60 -7.41 1.58 -10.72
CA ILE A 60 -6.86 0.70 -11.76
C ILE A 60 -7.98 -0.12 -12.40
N GLN A 61 -8.85 -0.75 -11.60
CA GLN A 61 -9.99 -1.50 -12.10
C GLN A 61 -10.91 -0.65 -12.98
N ASN A 62 -11.28 0.55 -12.50
CA ASN A 62 -12.12 1.48 -13.26
C ASN A 62 -11.44 1.91 -14.56
N ALA A 63 -10.12 2.12 -14.57
CA ALA A 63 -9.38 2.46 -15.79
C ALA A 63 -9.45 1.32 -16.81
N VAL A 64 -9.23 0.09 -16.38
CA VAL A 64 -9.36 -1.12 -17.21
C VAL A 64 -10.78 -1.23 -17.79
N ASP A 65 -11.79 -1.06 -16.95
CA ASP A 65 -13.20 -1.12 -17.37
C ASP A 65 -13.54 -0.02 -18.41
N LEU A 66 -13.01 1.18 -18.23
CA LEU A 66 -13.19 2.29 -19.19
C LEU A 66 -12.49 2.02 -20.52
N ILE A 67 -11.29 1.48 -20.51
CA ILE A 67 -10.57 1.06 -21.72
C ILE A 67 -11.39 0.00 -22.45
N PHE A 68 -11.84 -1.01 -21.74
CA PHE A 68 -12.67 -2.09 -22.30
C PHE A 68 -13.96 -1.55 -22.93
N LYS A 69 -14.71 -0.71 -22.20
CA LYS A 69 -15.96 -0.09 -22.68
C LYS A 69 -15.76 0.84 -23.86
N SER A 70 -14.62 1.54 -23.92
CA SER A 70 -14.34 2.47 -25.03
C SER A 70 -14.00 1.79 -26.36
N GLY A 71 -13.73 0.48 -26.33
CA GLY A 71 -13.24 -0.29 -27.50
C GLY A 71 -11.86 0.19 -28.00
N ARG A 72 -11.18 1.05 -27.23
CA ARG A 72 -9.85 1.56 -27.57
C ARG A 72 -8.81 0.74 -26.81
N HIS A 73 -8.06 -0.07 -27.51
CA HIS A 73 -6.99 -0.87 -26.95
C HIS A 73 -5.65 -0.26 -27.38
N LEU A 74 -4.88 0.19 -26.41
CA LEU A 74 -3.56 0.75 -26.66
C LEU A 74 -2.52 -0.31 -26.29
N HIS A 75 -1.82 -0.84 -27.28
CA HIS A 75 -0.60 -1.60 -27.08
C HIS A 75 0.61 -0.71 -27.26
N ILE A 76 1.54 -0.80 -26.34
CA ILE A 76 2.87 -0.23 -26.50
C ILE A 76 3.80 -1.40 -26.87
N ALA A 77 4.29 -1.39 -28.10
CA ALA A 77 5.27 -2.38 -28.53
C ALA A 77 6.58 -2.21 -27.75
N ALA A 78 7.40 -3.25 -27.73
CA ALA A 78 8.70 -3.23 -27.05
C ALA A 78 9.66 -2.12 -27.55
N ASP A 79 9.41 -1.57 -28.72
CA ASP A 79 10.13 -0.44 -29.31
C ASP A 79 9.50 0.94 -29.01
N GLY A 80 8.48 0.99 -28.16
CA GLY A 80 7.80 2.22 -27.75
C GLY A 80 6.73 2.74 -28.72
N ARG A 81 6.45 2.03 -29.83
CA ARG A 81 5.38 2.42 -30.75
C ARG A 81 4.01 2.12 -30.16
N GLN A 82 3.09 3.05 -30.34
CA GLN A 82 1.68 2.84 -30.02
C GLN A 82 1.04 1.97 -31.11
N LEU A 83 0.55 0.81 -30.71
CA LEU A 83 -0.20 -0.09 -31.59
C LEU A 83 -1.66 -0.09 -31.14
N TYR A 84 -2.56 0.09 -32.10
CA TYR A 84 -3.99 -0.05 -31.89
C TYR A 84 -4.40 -1.40 -32.46
N ASP A 85 -4.57 -2.39 -31.59
CA ASP A 85 -5.14 -3.66 -31.97
C ASP A 85 -5.93 -4.27 -30.80
N PRO A 86 -7.12 -4.82 -31.00
CA PRO A 86 -7.92 -5.30 -29.88
C PRO A 86 -7.38 -6.61 -29.30
N PRO A 87 -6.82 -6.61 -28.11
CA PRO A 87 -7.42 -7.40 -27.09
C PRO A 87 -7.83 -6.58 -25.87
N ALA A 88 -8.89 -7.01 -25.24
CA ALA A 88 -9.37 -6.44 -24.00
C ALA A 88 -8.26 -6.44 -22.96
N VAL A 89 -7.90 -5.27 -22.44
CA VAL A 89 -7.08 -5.18 -21.25
C VAL A 89 -7.95 -5.62 -20.07
N SER A 90 -7.55 -6.68 -19.41
CA SER A 90 -8.19 -7.20 -18.20
C SER A 90 -7.30 -6.95 -16.98
N VAL A 91 -7.84 -7.13 -15.79
CA VAL A 91 -7.04 -7.10 -14.54
C VAL A 91 -6.01 -8.22 -14.54
N ASP A 92 -6.31 -9.35 -15.18
CA ASP A 92 -5.39 -10.49 -15.31
C ASP A 92 -4.19 -10.11 -16.18
N ASP A 93 -4.39 -9.33 -17.24
CA ASP A 93 -3.29 -8.83 -18.08
C ASP A 93 -2.35 -7.92 -17.28
N ILE A 94 -2.90 -7.05 -16.41
CA ILE A 94 -2.09 -6.21 -15.50
C ILE A 94 -1.32 -7.09 -14.51
N SER A 95 -1.94 -8.13 -13.97
CA SER A 95 -1.29 -9.07 -13.04
C SER A 95 -0.20 -9.90 -13.71
N ALA A 96 -0.26 -10.08 -15.03
CA ALA A 96 0.71 -10.81 -15.82
C ALA A 96 1.90 -9.96 -16.31
N ILE A 97 1.93 -8.64 -16.01
CA ILE A 97 3.04 -7.76 -16.37
C ILE A 97 4.34 -8.28 -15.76
N PRO A 98 5.41 -8.50 -16.56
CA PRO A 98 6.70 -8.95 -16.05
C PRO A 98 7.30 -7.97 -15.05
N LEU A 99 7.79 -8.47 -13.91
CA LEU A 99 8.35 -7.65 -12.84
C LEU A 99 9.88 -7.49 -12.96
N ASN A 100 10.42 -7.53 -14.18
CA ASN A 100 11.85 -7.46 -14.46
C ASN A 100 12.24 -6.30 -15.40
N ASP A 101 11.35 -5.30 -15.58
CA ASP A 101 11.65 -4.16 -16.44
C ASP A 101 12.73 -3.27 -15.84
N LYS A 102 13.89 -3.24 -16.50
CA LYS A 102 15.05 -2.46 -16.04
C LYS A 102 14.76 -0.97 -15.97
N LEU A 103 14.00 -0.41 -16.90
CA LEU A 103 13.71 1.03 -16.93
C LEU A 103 12.91 1.47 -15.71
N SER A 104 11.98 0.64 -15.26
CA SER A 104 11.21 0.86 -14.03
C SER A 104 12.13 0.90 -12.80
N TYR A 105 13.07 -0.03 -12.68
CA TYR A 105 14.03 -0.04 -11.56
C TYR A 105 15.03 1.12 -11.64
N ASP A 106 15.48 1.50 -12.83
CA ASP A 106 16.32 2.70 -13.02
C ASP A 106 15.57 3.97 -12.57
N LEU A 107 14.27 4.06 -12.83
CA LEU A 107 13.41 5.14 -12.32
C LEU A 107 13.35 5.14 -10.80
N TYR A 108 13.09 3.99 -10.16
CA TYR A 108 13.10 3.86 -8.70
C TYR A 108 14.47 4.25 -8.11
N ALA A 109 15.56 3.74 -8.66
CA ALA A 109 16.92 4.02 -8.20
C ALA A 109 17.31 5.50 -8.35
N SER A 110 16.77 6.19 -9.36
CA SER A 110 16.95 7.63 -9.55
C SER A 110 16.12 8.48 -8.57
N ALA A 111 15.17 7.86 -7.86
CA ALA A 111 14.18 8.50 -6.99
C ALA A 111 13.34 9.59 -7.66
N LYS A 112 13.19 9.57 -8.97
CA LYS A 112 12.29 10.45 -9.72
C LYS A 112 10.86 9.88 -9.70
N THR A 113 10.34 9.64 -8.49
CA THR A 113 9.10 8.88 -8.25
C THR A 113 7.92 9.78 -7.85
N VAL A 114 7.91 11.02 -8.26
CA VAL A 114 6.75 11.90 -8.12
C VAL A 114 5.57 11.29 -8.86
N ALA A 115 4.41 11.23 -8.20
CA ALA A 115 3.20 10.57 -8.66
C ALA A 115 3.28 9.04 -8.83
N VAL A 116 4.35 8.40 -8.36
CA VAL A 116 4.38 6.95 -8.21
C VAL A 116 3.84 6.57 -6.84
N PHE A 117 2.72 5.87 -6.82
CA PHE A 117 1.99 5.54 -5.60
C PHE A 117 2.88 4.91 -4.53
N GLN A 118 2.74 5.39 -3.28
CA GLN A 118 3.47 4.98 -2.07
C GLN A 118 4.98 5.28 -2.04
N VAL A 119 5.59 5.76 -3.12
CA VAL A 119 7.04 6.01 -3.17
C VAL A 119 7.40 7.46 -3.52
N GLU A 120 6.45 8.39 -3.38
CA GLU A 120 6.57 9.80 -3.78
C GLU A 120 6.95 10.75 -2.64
N SER A 121 6.95 10.31 -1.38
CA SER A 121 7.37 11.16 -0.27
C SER A 121 8.90 11.38 -0.28
N SER A 122 9.36 12.54 0.22
CA SER A 122 10.79 12.87 0.26
C SER A 122 11.63 11.81 0.97
N GLY A 123 11.15 11.32 2.14
CA GLY A 123 11.84 10.28 2.88
C GLY A 123 11.89 8.94 2.13
N MET A 124 10.83 8.59 1.38
CA MET A 124 10.82 7.40 0.54
C MET A 124 11.78 7.54 -0.65
N MET A 125 11.83 8.73 -1.27
CA MET A 125 12.81 9.03 -2.33
C MET A 125 14.25 8.93 -1.83
N ASP A 126 14.54 9.39 -0.62
CA ASP A 126 15.88 9.25 -0.02
C ASP A 126 16.24 7.78 0.27
N ALA A 127 15.28 7.00 0.72
CA ALA A 127 15.47 5.56 0.91
C ALA A 127 15.72 4.83 -0.42
N LEU A 128 14.98 5.18 -1.48
CA LEU A 128 15.19 4.65 -2.84
C LEU A 128 16.59 4.96 -3.38
N LYS A 129 17.10 6.19 -3.21
CA LYS A 129 18.45 6.58 -3.61
C LYS A 129 19.54 5.74 -2.94
N ARG A 130 19.34 5.40 -1.67
CA ARG A 130 20.28 4.56 -0.89
C ARG A 130 20.17 3.10 -1.29
N MET A 131 18.96 2.59 -1.43
CA MET A 131 18.68 1.19 -1.71
C MET A 131 19.05 0.79 -3.14
N LYS A 132 18.81 1.67 -4.12
CA LYS A 132 18.99 1.41 -5.56
C LYS A 132 18.31 0.11 -5.97
N PRO A 133 16.97 0.04 -5.95
CA PRO A 133 16.25 -1.19 -6.23
C PRO A 133 16.58 -1.77 -7.60
N THR A 134 16.65 -3.09 -7.68
CA THR A 134 16.94 -3.84 -8.92
C THR A 134 15.95 -4.96 -9.19
N CYS A 135 15.07 -5.25 -8.23
CA CYS A 135 14.04 -6.27 -8.31
C CYS A 135 12.84 -5.89 -7.46
N ILE A 136 11.74 -6.62 -7.63
CA ILE A 136 10.49 -6.33 -6.90
C ILE A 136 10.64 -6.55 -5.40
N GLU A 137 11.47 -7.50 -4.98
CA GLU A 137 11.72 -7.79 -3.57
C GLU A 137 12.30 -6.59 -2.83
N ASP A 138 13.12 -5.77 -3.50
CA ASP A 138 13.65 -4.54 -2.93
C ASP A 138 12.54 -3.53 -2.66
N ILE A 139 11.58 -3.41 -3.57
CA ILE A 139 10.41 -2.52 -3.40
C ILE A 139 9.52 -3.02 -2.28
N VAL A 140 9.26 -4.33 -2.23
CA VAL A 140 8.49 -4.96 -1.14
C VAL A 140 9.17 -4.71 0.21
N ALA A 141 10.49 -4.91 0.29
CA ALA A 141 11.26 -4.65 1.51
C ALA A 141 11.20 -3.17 1.92
N LEU A 142 11.34 -2.25 0.96
CA LEU A 142 11.26 -0.82 1.22
C LEU A 142 9.89 -0.43 1.80
N VAL A 143 8.81 -0.84 1.18
CA VAL A 143 7.44 -0.53 1.63
C VAL A 143 7.16 -1.16 3.01
N ALA A 144 7.68 -2.36 3.26
CA ALA A 144 7.56 -3.03 4.54
C ALA A 144 8.35 -2.34 5.67
N LEU A 145 9.55 -1.85 5.37
CA LEU A 145 10.42 -1.21 6.35
C LEU A 145 10.07 0.27 6.58
N TYR A 146 9.49 0.97 5.59
CA TYR A 146 9.20 2.40 5.68
C TYR A 146 7.96 2.69 6.55
N ARG A 147 8.07 2.41 7.84
CA ARG A 147 7.06 2.68 8.88
C ARG A 147 7.73 2.90 10.23
N PRO A 148 7.08 3.59 11.18
CA PRO A 148 7.61 3.74 12.54
C PRO A 148 8.01 2.40 13.16
N GLY A 149 9.22 2.31 13.71
CA GLY A 149 9.85 1.10 14.24
C GLY A 149 10.80 0.47 13.22
N PRO A 150 10.34 -0.27 12.21
CA PRO A 150 11.21 -0.96 11.25
C PRO A 150 12.11 -0.05 10.39
N MET A 151 11.78 1.25 10.28
CA MET A 151 12.50 2.22 9.43
C MET A 151 14.00 2.32 9.76
N GLU A 152 14.38 2.10 11.01
CA GLU A 152 15.78 2.09 11.45
C GLU A 152 16.60 0.95 10.83
N ASN A 153 15.96 -0.09 10.29
CA ASN A 153 16.63 -1.20 9.60
C ASN A 153 16.91 -0.93 8.11
N ILE A 154 16.37 0.16 7.53
CA ILE A 154 16.60 0.50 6.11
C ILE A 154 18.09 0.64 5.79
N PRO A 155 18.93 1.35 6.60
CA PRO A 155 20.37 1.44 6.34
C PRO A 155 21.03 0.07 6.26
N THR A 156 20.76 -0.82 7.24
CA THR A 156 21.31 -2.17 7.27
C THR A 156 20.91 -2.99 6.04
N TYR A 157 19.63 -2.93 5.65
CA TYR A 157 19.16 -3.58 4.42
C TYR A 157 19.93 -3.07 3.19
N CYS A 158 20.10 -1.75 3.07
CA CYS A 158 20.86 -1.15 1.96
C CYS A 158 22.33 -1.59 1.95
N GLU A 159 22.96 -1.68 3.10
CA GLU A 159 24.36 -2.12 3.22
C GLU A 159 24.52 -3.57 2.77
N VAL A 160 23.66 -4.47 3.24
CA VAL A 160 23.67 -5.89 2.85
C VAL A 160 23.40 -6.04 1.35
N LYS A 161 22.36 -5.35 0.85
CA LYS A 161 22.02 -5.39 -0.58
C LYS A 161 23.15 -4.89 -1.48
N ASN A 162 23.82 -3.81 -1.09
CA ASN A 162 24.91 -3.21 -1.86
C ASN A 162 26.27 -3.91 -1.64
N GLY A 163 26.32 -5.02 -0.90
CA GLY A 163 27.52 -5.79 -0.63
C GLY A 163 28.50 -5.11 0.33
N LEU A 164 28.05 -4.14 1.10
CA LEU A 164 28.87 -3.42 2.09
C LEU A 164 28.90 -4.13 3.46
N LYS A 165 27.94 -5.03 3.69
CA LYS A 165 27.83 -5.85 4.91
C LYS A 165 27.42 -7.27 4.52
N GLU A 166 27.96 -8.27 5.22
CA GLU A 166 27.51 -9.66 5.07
C GLU A 166 26.13 -9.88 5.68
N ARG A 167 25.40 -10.81 5.11
CA ARG A 167 24.10 -11.24 5.62
C ARG A 167 24.33 -12.14 6.84
N GLU A 168 23.87 -11.70 8.00
CA GLU A 168 23.81 -12.52 9.23
C GLU A 168 22.66 -13.51 9.17
#